data_d1ec7cbe3179ce8174be0e9ac5eeb943
#
_entry.id   d1ec7cbe3179ce8174be0e9ac5eeb943
#
_cell.length_a   1.000
_cell.length_b   1.000
_cell.length_c   1.000
_cell.angle_alpha   90.00
_cell.angle_beta   90.00
_cell.angle_gamma   90.00
#
_symmetry.space_group_name_H-M   'P 1'
#
loop_
_entity.id
_entity.type
_entity.pdbx_description
1 polymer ?
#
loop_
_entity_poly.entity_id
_entity_poly.type
_entity_poly.pdbx_seq_one_letter_code
_entity_poly.pdbx_strand_id
1 'polypeptide(L)'
;MRKEKITRTEDQINNIKNFILNHGFSNMSDFAKSVDMERQNLSQRIRGKCNPDIKMLLKWAIVLQCDITELINLFYSEEYKEYINNR
;
A
#
# COMPACT_ATOMS: atom_id res chain seq x y z
N MET A 1 24.59 2.84 4.86
CA MET A 1 24.08 2.97 4.78
C MET A 1 23.04 3.06 4.72
N ARG A 2 22.60 3.25 4.83
CA ARG A 2 21.80 3.41 4.77
C ARG A 2 20.69 3.68 4.88
N LYS A 3 20.02 3.87 4.86
CA LYS A 3 19.20 4.19 4.97
C LYS A 3 18.18 4.32 4.70
N GLU A 4 17.81 4.32 4.58
CA GLU A 4 17.00 4.58 4.27
C GLU A 4 15.82 4.70 4.61
N LYS A 5 15.55 5.28 4.64
CA LYS A 5 14.29 5.28 5.03
C LYS A 5 13.37 5.76 4.00
N ILE A 6 12.36 5.04 3.69
CA ILE A 6 11.44 5.39 2.64
C ILE A 6 10.25 6.07 3.26
N THR A 7 10.11 7.35 3.00
CA THR A 7 8.93 8.07 3.47
C THR A 7 8.18 8.56 2.25
N ARG A 8 6.87 8.40 2.28
CA ARG A 8 6.03 8.86 1.20
C ARG A 8 5.62 10.30 1.44
N THR A 9 5.36 11.01 0.36
CA THR A 9 4.79 12.34 0.47
C THR A 9 3.35 12.24 0.94
N GLU A 10 2.80 13.38 1.40
CA GLU A 10 1.40 13.41 1.80
C GLU A 10 0.47 13.04 0.66
N ASP A 11 0.81 13.47 -0.54
CA ASP A 11 -0.01 13.12 -1.71
C ASP A 11 -0.03 11.62 -1.94
N GLN A 12 1.12 10.97 -1.81
CA GLN A 12 1.20 9.54 -1.98
C GLN A 12 0.38 8.80 -0.91
N ILE A 13 0.50 9.28 0.33
CA ILE A 13 -0.25 8.69 1.43
C ILE A 13 -1.74 8.82 1.18
N ASN A 14 -2.18 10.01 0.77
CA ASN A 14 -3.58 10.25 0.50
C ASN A 14 -4.08 9.41 -0.66
N ASN A 15 -3.27 9.22 -1.69
CA ASN A 15 -3.64 8.38 -2.81
C ASN A 15 -3.90 6.94 -2.36
N ILE A 16 -3.04 6.43 -1.49
CA ILE A 16 -3.21 5.07 -0.98
C ILE A 16 -4.48 4.98 -0.14
N LYS A 17 -4.68 5.93 0.76
CA LYS A 17 -5.88 5.93 1.59
C LYS A 17 -7.14 6.02 0.75
N ASN A 18 -7.14 6.91 -0.23
CA ASN A 18 -8.31 7.08 -1.09
C ASN A 18 -8.59 5.82 -1.89
N PHE A 19 -7.54 5.17 -2.37
CA PHE A 19 -7.71 3.92 -3.09
C PHE A 19 -8.44 2.89 -2.22
N ILE A 20 -8.01 2.75 -0.96
CA ILE A 20 -8.62 1.80 -0.05
C ILE A 20 -10.07 2.17 0.23
N LEU A 21 -10.32 3.45 0.50
CA LEU A 21 -11.67 3.89 0.82
C LEU A 21 -12.59 3.74 -0.38
N ASN A 22 -12.08 3.94 -1.58
CA ASN A 22 -12.89 3.80 -2.79
C ASN A 22 -13.22 2.35 -3.10
N HIS A 23 -12.60 1.41 -2.42
CA HIS A 23 -12.85 -0.01 -2.65
C HIS A 23 -13.70 -0.64 -1.55
N GLY A 24 -14.54 0.17 -0.92
CA GLY A 24 -15.58 -0.36 -0.07
C GLY A 24 -15.37 -0.26 1.42
N PHE A 25 -14.41 0.55 1.85
CA PHE A 25 -14.16 0.71 3.28
C PHE A 25 -14.51 2.12 3.73
N SER A 26 -15.15 2.20 4.89
CA SER A 26 -15.56 3.48 5.43
C SER A 26 -14.40 4.24 6.07
N ASN A 27 -13.42 3.50 6.58
CA ASN A 27 -12.26 4.11 7.22
C ASN A 27 -11.12 3.11 7.26
N MET A 28 -9.95 3.58 7.67
CA MET A 28 -8.76 2.74 7.66
C MET A 28 -8.80 1.68 8.75
N SER A 29 -9.51 1.93 9.84
CA SER A 29 -9.63 0.93 10.90
C SER A 29 -10.37 -0.31 10.40
N ASP A 30 -11.41 -0.11 9.60
CA ASP A 30 -12.14 -1.24 9.04
C ASP A 30 -11.27 -2.05 8.10
N PHE A 31 -10.47 -1.38 7.30
CA PHE A 31 -9.55 -2.10 6.41
C PHE A 31 -8.51 -2.88 7.21
N ALA A 32 -7.96 -2.26 8.26
CA ALA A 32 -6.97 -2.95 9.09
C ALA A 32 -7.55 -4.24 9.67
N LYS A 33 -8.79 -4.17 10.15
CA LYS A 33 -9.45 -5.37 10.67
C LYS A 33 -9.62 -6.42 9.59
N SER A 34 -9.97 -6.01 8.40
CA SER A 34 -10.19 -6.95 7.29
C SER A 34 -8.92 -7.69 6.90
N VAL A 35 -7.76 -7.12 7.14
CA VAL A 35 -6.49 -7.75 6.79
C VAL A 35 -5.74 -8.21 8.03
N ASP A 36 -6.43 -8.28 9.18
CA ASP A 36 -5.87 -8.79 10.44
C ASP A 36 -4.64 -8.03 10.89
N MET A 37 -4.71 -6.71 10.78
CA MET A 37 -3.60 -5.86 11.22
C MET A 37 -4.08 -4.86 12.23
N GLU A 38 -3.17 -4.48 13.11
CA GLU A 38 -3.44 -3.34 13.96
C GLU A 38 -3.36 -2.07 13.13
N ARG A 39 -4.18 -1.10 13.49
CA ARG A 39 -4.22 0.15 12.74
C ARG A 39 -2.86 0.83 12.68
N GLN A 40 -2.10 0.74 13.76
CA GLN A 40 -0.77 1.34 13.81
C GLN A 40 0.17 0.68 12.82
N ASN A 41 0.12 -0.64 12.70
CA ASN A 41 0.95 -1.35 11.75
C ASN A 41 0.57 -0.99 10.32
N LEU A 42 -0.72 -0.90 10.05
CA LEU A 42 -1.18 -0.49 8.73
C LEU A 42 -0.69 0.91 8.40
N SER A 43 -0.78 1.82 9.37
CA SER A 43 -0.33 3.19 9.16
C SER A 43 1.14 3.26 8.79
N GLN A 44 1.97 2.46 9.44
CA GLN A 44 3.39 2.43 9.13
C GLN A 44 3.66 1.98 7.70
N ARG A 45 2.89 1.01 7.23
CA ARG A 45 3.03 0.53 5.85
C ARG A 45 2.62 1.60 4.85
N ILE A 46 1.52 2.28 5.14
CA ILE A 46 1.01 3.30 4.23
C ILE A 46 1.94 4.51 4.18
N ARG A 47 2.55 4.85 5.30
CA ARG A 47 3.44 6.02 5.34
C ARG A 47 4.84 5.73 4.81
N GLY A 48 5.13 4.48 4.50
CA GLY A 48 6.39 4.13 3.89
C GLY A 48 7.51 3.81 4.84
N LYS A 49 7.20 3.72 6.14
CA LYS A 49 8.21 3.34 7.11
C LYS A 49 8.70 1.93 6.85
N CYS A 50 7.80 1.05 6.51
CA CYS A 50 8.12 -0.26 5.98
C CYS A 50 7.03 -0.64 5.00
N ASN A 51 7.42 -1.10 3.82
CA ASN A 51 6.43 -1.41 2.80
C ASN A 51 5.83 -2.79 3.03
N PRO A 52 4.58 -2.99 2.61
CA PRO A 52 4.00 -4.34 2.67
C PRO A 52 4.75 -5.28 1.74
N ASP A 53 4.95 -6.53 2.19
CA ASP A 53 5.58 -7.51 1.34
C ASP A 53 4.57 -8.11 0.37
N ILE A 54 5.04 -9.01 -0.49
CA ILE A 54 4.18 -9.56 -1.52
C ILE A 54 3.01 -10.36 -0.94
N LYS A 55 3.23 -11.04 0.16
CA LYS A 55 2.14 -11.78 0.81
C LYS A 55 1.05 -10.85 1.28
N MET A 56 1.44 -9.74 1.89
CA MET A 56 0.46 -8.74 2.31
C MET A 56 -0.29 -8.17 1.13
N LEU A 57 0.44 -7.85 0.06
CA LEU A 57 -0.20 -7.25 -1.10
C LEU A 57 -1.19 -8.21 -1.73
N LEU A 58 -0.86 -9.50 -1.77
CA LEU A 58 -1.79 -10.50 -2.31
C LEU A 58 -3.06 -10.55 -1.47
N LYS A 59 -2.92 -10.56 -0.15
CA LYS A 59 -4.09 -10.57 0.73
C LYS A 59 -4.91 -9.31 0.56
N TRP A 60 -4.25 -8.16 0.49
CA TRP A 60 -4.95 -6.90 0.33
C TRP A 60 -5.68 -6.85 -1.01
N ALA A 61 -5.07 -7.40 -2.07
CA ALA A 61 -5.72 -7.42 -3.38
C ALA A 61 -7.02 -8.20 -3.33
N ILE A 62 -7.01 -9.33 -2.61
CA ILE A 62 -8.22 -10.13 -2.46
C ILE A 62 -9.29 -9.34 -1.70
N VAL A 63 -8.90 -8.73 -0.59
CA VAL A 63 -9.84 -7.99 0.24
C VAL A 63 -10.40 -6.78 -0.48
N LEU A 64 -9.55 -6.08 -1.23
CA LEU A 64 -9.96 -4.89 -1.98
C LEU A 64 -10.61 -5.24 -3.30
N GLN A 65 -10.51 -6.49 -3.72
CA GLN A 65 -11.04 -6.94 -5.01
C GLN A 65 -10.45 -6.15 -6.15
N CYS A 66 -9.14 -5.99 -6.11
CA CYS A 66 -8.42 -5.26 -7.15
C CYS A 66 -7.27 -6.10 -7.67
N ASP A 67 -6.69 -5.64 -8.78
CA ASP A 67 -5.52 -6.29 -9.35
C ASP A 67 -4.30 -5.94 -8.49
N ILE A 68 -3.45 -6.93 -8.24
CA ILE A 68 -2.27 -6.70 -7.43
C ILE A 68 -1.35 -5.65 -8.06
N THR A 69 -1.37 -5.51 -9.39
CA THR A 69 -0.53 -4.51 -10.04
C THR A 69 -0.92 -3.10 -9.62
N GLU A 70 -2.17 -2.87 -9.29
CA GLU A 70 -2.59 -1.57 -8.78
C GLU A 70 -1.94 -1.27 -7.45
N LEU A 71 -1.85 -2.28 -6.58
CA LEU A 71 -1.20 -2.12 -5.29
C LEU A 71 0.32 -1.95 -5.44
N ILE A 72 0.90 -2.71 -6.35
CA ILE A 72 2.34 -2.58 -6.61
C ILE A 72 2.65 -1.16 -7.08
N ASN A 73 1.82 -0.62 -7.94
CA ASN A 73 2.02 0.73 -8.43
C ASN A 73 1.88 1.76 -7.31
N LEU A 74 1.01 1.51 -6.33
CA LEU A 74 0.84 2.42 -5.20
C LEU A 74 2.01 2.36 -4.23
N PHE A 75 2.48 1.16 -3.91
CA PHE A 75 3.47 0.99 -2.84
C PHE A 75 4.90 0.89 -3.36
N TYR A 76 5.07 0.54 -4.61
CA TYR A 76 6.39 0.36 -5.23
C TYR A 76 6.43 1.09 -6.56
N SER A 77 5.99 2.35 -6.54
CA SER A 77 5.79 3.09 -7.79
C SER A 77 7.10 3.26 -8.58
N GLU A 78 8.21 3.50 -7.89
CA GLU A 78 9.48 3.68 -8.60
C GLU A 78 9.93 2.37 -9.26
N GLU A 79 9.83 1.29 -8.52
CA GLU A 79 10.20 -0.02 -9.05
C GLU A 79 9.29 -0.44 -10.18
N TYR A 80 8.02 -0.12 -10.06
CA TYR A 80 7.05 -0.48 -11.10
C TYR A 80 7.31 0.30 -12.39
N LYS A 81 7.64 1.57 -12.25
CA LYS A 81 7.99 2.39 -13.41
C LYS A 81 9.23 1.84 -14.11
N GLU A 82 10.22 1.46 -13.32
CA GLU A 82 11.44 0.89 -13.88
C GLU A 82 11.15 -0.40 -14.63
N TYR A 83 10.31 -1.23 -14.03
CA TYR A 83 9.92 -2.48 -14.66
C TYR A 83 9.24 -2.23 -16.01
N ILE A 84 8.30 -1.29 -16.06
CA ILE A 84 7.59 -0.99 -17.29
C ILE A 84 8.54 -0.43 -18.34
N ASN A 85 9.45 0.45 -17.94
CA ASN A 85 10.35 1.09 -18.88
C ASN A 85 11.39 0.13 -19.46
N ASN A 86 11.63 -0.99 -18.79
CA ASN A 86 12.63 -1.95 -19.22
C ASN A 86 12.05 -3.19 -19.90
N ARG A 87 10.77 -3.16 -20.20
CA ARG A 87 10.10 -4.30 -20.86
C ARG A 87 10.37 -4.37 -22.32
#